data_5d9bce08f6392617b38483b373ae7678
#
_entry.id   5d9bce08f6392617b38483b373ae7678
#
_cell.length_a   1.000
_cell.length_b   1.000
_cell.length_c   1.000
_cell.angle_alpha   90.00
_cell.angle_beta   90.00
_cell.angle_gamma   90.00
#
_symmetry.space_group_name_H-M   'P 1'
#
loop_
_entity.id
_entity.type
_entity.pdbx_description
1 polymer ?
#
loop_
_entity_poly.entity_id
_entity_poly.type
_entity_poly.pdbx_seq_one_letter_code
_entity_poly.pdbx_strand_id
1 'polypeptide(L)'
;MLNHSKIFSVIASAVTAASMLAVMAPMAMAESSHVSEQAAVTSTRSFPKMSSVRRDLLTESTSTDVDSNSNWGGIESLNVPQTKTPSELAAAAARNAYEAAASRSEYRGGVQPVQQANIVPPNGKSVEALLNFATQFLGKVPYRSGGTTPAGWDCSGFVQYVFAAVGVSLPRTSGAQATVGTPIPSLDQAQPGDIIANGQHASIYVGNGMVINSQLAGTKYDPIRYVFPAGYSIRRVL
;
A
#
# COMPACT_ATOMS: atom_id res chain seq x y z
N MET A 1 -54.42 24.42 41.17
CA MET A 1 -55.65 24.41 40.37
C MET A 1 -55.29 24.40 38.90
N LEU A 2 -55.96 23.50 38.15
CA LEU A 2 -55.94 23.28 36.69
C LEU A 2 -54.74 22.51 36.12
N ASN A 3 -54.97 21.39 35.98
CA ASN A 3 -55.07 20.12 35.24
C ASN A 3 -55.41 20.29 33.75
N HIS A 4 -54.49 19.86 32.86
CA HIS A 4 -54.81 19.51 31.44
C HIS A 4 -53.85 18.38 31.03
N SER A 5 -54.29 17.16 31.16
CA SER A 5 -54.96 16.27 30.22
C SER A 5 -54.24 16.00 28.90
N LYS A 6 -53.64 14.82 28.90
CA LYS A 6 -53.37 13.84 27.87
C LYS A 6 -54.13 13.99 26.52
N ILE A 7 -53.39 13.92 25.42
CA ILE A 7 -53.91 13.36 24.16
C ILE A 7 -52.91 12.35 23.63
N PHE A 8 -53.28 11.08 23.73
CA PHE A 8 -52.68 9.99 22.96
C PHE A 8 -53.27 9.98 21.57
N SER A 9 -52.46 10.10 20.52
CA SER A 9 -52.91 9.82 19.17
C SER A 9 -52.27 8.51 18.72
N VAL A 10 -53.07 7.47 18.73
CA VAL A 10 -52.78 6.15 18.13
C VAL A 10 -53.07 6.25 16.65
N ILE A 11 -52.09 6.21 15.81
CA ILE A 11 -52.30 5.99 14.36
C ILE A 11 -51.96 4.53 14.07
N ALA A 12 -53.04 3.77 13.87
CA ALA A 12 -52.98 2.42 13.32
C ALA A 12 -52.74 2.53 11.81
N SER A 13 -51.62 2.03 11.34
CA SER A 13 -51.35 1.89 9.91
C SER A 13 -51.63 0.46 9.48
N ALA A 14 -52.52 0.34 8.54
CA ALA A 14 -52.96 -0.88 7.93
C ALA A 14 -51.85 -1.59 7.14
N VAL A 15 -51.76 -2.89 7.37
CA VAL A 15 -50.94 -3.82 6.58
C VAL A 15 -51.68 -4.13 5.30
N THR A 16 -51.21 -3.67 4.14
CA THR A 16 -51.63 -4.17 2.84
C THR A 16 -50.67 -5.27 2.39
N ALA A 17 -51.18 -6.49 2.40
CA ALA A 17 -50.54 -7.63 1.79
C ALA A 17 -50.61 -7.49 0.26
N ALA A 18 -49.46 -7.30 -0.40
CA ALA A 18 -49.35 -7.39 -1.85
C ALA A 18 -48.88 -8.81 -2.23
N SER A 19 -49.74 -9.47 -2.98
CA SER A 19 -49.56 -10.82 -3.50
C SER A 19 -48.36 -10.91 -4.43
N MET A 20 -47.45 -11.83 -4.16
CA MET A 20 -46.39 -12.22 -5.09
C MET A 20 -46.97 -13.10 -6.20
N LEU A 21 -47.00 -12.60 -7.41
CA LEU A 21 -47.18 -13.41 -8.62
C LEU A 21 -45.81 -13.94 -9.05
N ALA A 22 -45.57 -15.21 -8.80
CA ALA A 22 -44.38 -15.91 -9.30
C ALA A 22 -44.55 -16.17 -10.79
N VAL A 23 -43.81 -15.45 -11.63
CA VAL A 23 -43.64 -15.77 -13.06
C VAL A 23 -42.52 -16.79 -13.17
N MET A 24 -42.89 -18.04 -13.38
CA MET A 24 -42.00 -19.10 -13.80
C MET A 24 -41.60 -18.87 -15.26
N ALA A 25 -40.37 -18.55 -15.53
CA ALA A 25 -39.77 -18.60 -16.86
C ALA A 25 -39.34 -20.04 -17.18
N PRO A 26 -39.61 -20.57 -18.39
CA PRO A 26 -39.18 -21.91 -18.75
C PRO A 26 -37.68 -21.93 -19.01
N MET A 27 -37.01 -22.92 -18.42
CA MET A 27 -35.65 -23.30 -18.79
C MET A 27 -35.64 -23.82 -20.23
N ALA A 28 -35.02 -23.07 -21.13
CA ALA A 28 -34.62 -23.59 -22.42
C ALA A 28 -33.32 -24.39 -22.23
N MET A 29 -33.46 -25.69 -22.37
CA MET A 29 -32.31 -26.60 -22.61
C MET A 29 -31.77 -26.28 -24.00
N ALA A 30 -30.59 -25.67 -24.05
CA ALA A 30 -29.82 -25.58 -25.28
C ALA A 30 -28.90 -26.81 -25.35
N GLU A 31 -29.23 -27.73 -26.18
CA GLU A 31 -28.30 -28.77 -26.65
C GLU A 31 -27.12 -28.10 -27.35
N SER A 32 -25.94 -28.27 -26.77
CA SER A 32 -24.69 -27.94 -27.45
C SER A 32 -24.14 -29.17 -28.12
N SER A 33 -24.33 -29.25 -29.41
CA SER A 33 -23.58 -30.10 -30.30
C SER A 33 -22.88 -29.23 -31.33
N HIS A 34 -21.62 -28.93 -31.06
CA HIS A 34 -20.60 -28.75 -32.10
C HIS A 34 -19.23 -28.81 -31.42
N VAL A 35 -18.73 -30.03 -31.33
CA VAL A 35 -17.32 -30.29 -31.16
C VAL A 35 -16.63 -29.90 -32.46
N SER A 36 -16.04 -28.74 -32.52
CA SER A 36 -15.02 -28.44 -33.52
C SER A 36 -13.66 -28.91 -32.98
N GLU A 37 -13.26 -30.03 -33.52
CA GLU A 37 -11.93 -30.60 -33.40
C GLU A 37 -10.91 -29.59 -33.90
N GLN A 38 -10.36 -28.79 -33.03
CA GLN A 38 -9.16 -28.01 -33.30
C GLN A 38 -7.97 -28.96 -33.10
N ALA A 39 -7.37 -29.31 -34.21
CA ALA A 39 -6.14 -30.08 -34.29
C ALA A 39 -5.10 -29.46 -33.32
N ALA A 40 -4.75 -30.24 -32.31
CA ALA A 40 -3.61 -29.94 -31.44
C ALA A 40 -2.35 -29.94 -32.31
N VAL A 41 -1.78 -28.77 -32.54
CA VAL A 41 -0.44 -28.64 -33.10
C VAL A 41 0.54 -29.13 -32.06
N THR A 42 0.83 -30.42 -32.08
CA THR A 42 1.91 -31.01 -31.31
C THR A 42 3.23 -30.51 -31.86
N SER A 43 3.82 -29.49 -31.21
CA SER A 43 5.18 -29.09 -31.49
C SER A 43 6.13 -30.20 -31.06
N THR A 44 6.64 -30.94 -32.04
CA THR A 44 7.67 -31.99 -31.88
C THR A 44 9.08 -31.38 -31.73
N ARG A 45 9.24 -30.22 -31.12
CA ARG A 45 10.56 -29.75 -30.70
C ARG A 45 10.91 -30.38 -29.37
N SER A 46 11.54 -31.51 -29.40
CA SER A 46 12.24 -32.09 -28.26
C SER A 46 13.48 -31.24 -28.00
N PHE A 47 13.44 -30.45 -26.94
CA PHE A 47 14.64 -29.83 -26.41
C PHE A 47 15.49 -30.92 -25.75
N PRO A 48 16.80 -30.99 -26.02
CA PRO A 48 17.65 -31.90 -25.29
C PRO A 48 17.60 -31.54 -23.82
N LYS A 49 17.27 -32.50 -22.97
CA LYS A 49 17.39 -32.35 -21.52
C LYS A 49 18.85 -32.09 -21.20
N MET A 50 19.20 -30.82 -20.96
CA MET A 50 20.46 -30.49 -20.33
C MET A 50 20.36 -30.99 -18.88
N SER A 51 21.02 -32.08 -18.59
CA SER A 51 21.29 -32.47 -17.19
C SER A 51 22.14 -31.37 -16.59
N SER A 52 21.56 -30.55 -15.72
CA SER A 52 22.31 -29.63 -14.90
C SER A 52 23.13 -30.46 -13.92
N VAL A 53 24.35 -30.77 -14.28
CA VAL A 53 25.36 -31.16 -13.31
C VAL A 53 25.53 -29.92 -12.40
N ARG A 54 24.90 -29.93 -11.23
CA ARG A 54 25.23 -29.01 -10.18
C ARG A 54 26.68 -29.26 -9.81
N ARG A 55 27.60 -28.50 -10.40
CA ARG A 55 28.93 -28.36 -9.83
C ARG A 55 28.75 -27.59 -8.54
N ASP A 56 29.05 -28.28 -7.45
CA ASP A 56 29.10 -27.69 -6.13
C ASP A 56 30.34 -26.76 -6.11
N LEU A 57 30.11 -25.47 -6.39
CA LEU A 57 31.17 -24.45 -6.45
C LEU A 57 31.78 -24.17 -5.09
N LEU A 58 31.33 -24.86 -4.03
CA LEU A 58 31.86 -24.72 -2.67
C LEU A 58 32.96 -25.75 -2.33
N THR A 59 33.24 -26.70 -3.22
CA THR A 59 34.28 -27.74 -2.99
C THR A 59 35.63 -27.50 -3.68
N GLU A 60 35.73 -26.45 -4.49
CA GLU A 60 37.02 -26.03 -5.05
C GLU A 60 37.61 -24.89 -4.18
N SER A 61 37.95 -25.15 -2.93
CA SER A 61 38.90 -24.35 -2.22
C SER A 61 40.29 -24.82 -2.61
N THR A 62 40.88 -24.23 -3.64
CA THR A 62 42.33 -24.31 -3.86
C THR A 62 42.99 -23.47 -2.79
N SER A 63 43.44 -24.10 -1.71
CA SER A 63 44.33 -23.46 -0.78
C SER A 63 45.68 -23.26 -1.48
N THR A 64 45.95 -22.08 -1.95
CA THR A 64 47.32 -21.68 -2.36
C THR A 64 48.06 -21.36 -1.08
N ASP A 65 48.98 -22.24 -0.67
CA ASP A 65 49.98 -21.92 0.36
C ASP A 65 50.85 -20.80 -0.18
N VAL A 66 50.60 -19.60 0.28
CA VAL A 66 51.44 -18.43 -0.02
C VAL A 66 52.54 -18.41 1.00
N ASP A 67 53.78 -18.64 0.54
CA ASP A 67 54.98 -18.55 1.35
C ASP A 67 55.03 -17.16 2.02
N SER A 68 55.09 -17.15 3.35
CA SER A 68 55.00 -15.92 4.18
C SER A 68 56.17 -14.94 3.98
N ASN A 69 57.10 -15.26 3.09
CA ASN A 69 58.29 -14.46 2.80
C ASN A 69 58.37 -13.99 1.33
N SER A 70 57.29 -14.14 0.53
CA SER A 70 57.23 -13.64 -0.84
C SER A 70 56.92 -12.15 -0.84
N ASN A 71 57.92 -11.34 -1.17
CA ASN A 71 57.82 -9.89 -1.34
C ASN A 71 57.05 -9.60 -2.66
N TRP A 72 55.74 -9.47 -2.59
CA TRP A 72 54.85 -9.14 -3.73
C TRP A 72 54.88 -7.65 -4.06
N GLY A 73 56.08 -7.09 -4.27
CA GLY A 73 56.28 -5.79 -4.93
C GLY A 73 55.22 -4.72 -4.62
N GLY A 74 55.11 -4.30 -3.37
CA GLY A 74 54.58 -2.98 -3.01
C GLY A 74 53.13 -2.66 -3.46
N ILE A 75 52.23 -3.63 -3.52
CA ILE A 75 50.80 -3.33 -3.74
C ILE A 75 50.17 -3.03 -2.38
N GLU A 76 50.37 -1.81 -1.90
CA GLU A 76 49.88 -1.36 -0.59
C GLU A 76 48.39 -0.98 -0.59
N SER A 77 47.69 -1.00 -1.73
CA SER A 77 46.27 -0.77 -1.80
C SER A 77 45.62 -1.47 -2.99
N LEU A 78 45.11 -2.67 -2.79
CA LEU A 78 44.07 -3.22 -3.66
C LEU A 78 42.80 -2.43 -3.41
N ASN A 79 42.48 -1.55 -4.35
CA ASN A 79 41.19 -0.90 -4.38
C ASN A 79 40.15 -1.95 -4.80
N VAL A 80 39.77 -2.84 -3.87
CA VAL A 80 38.76 -3.87 -4.08
C VAL A 80 37.46 -3.13 -4.22
N PRO A 81 36.72 -3.25 -5.36
CA PRO A 81 35.38 -2.65 -5.47
C PRO A 81 34.56 -3.18 -4.31
N GLN A 82 34.16 -2.31 -3.40
CA GLN A 82 33.27 -2.66 -2.29
C GLN A 82 31.97 -3.23 -2.89
N THR A 83 31.79 -4.53 -2.76
CA THR A 83 30.52 -5.16 -3.12
C THR A 83 29.45 -4.61 -2.21
N LYS A 84 28.50 -3.88 -2.79
CA LYS A 84 27.40 -3.28 -2.03
C LYS A 84 26.64 -4.38 -1.32
N THR A 85 26.34 -4.15 -0.06
CA THR A 85 25.52 -5.07 0.73
C THR A 85 24.12 -5.22 0.14
N PRO A 86 23.41 -6.32 0.39
CA PRO A 86 22.04 -6.49 -0.08
C PRO A 86 21.11 -5.32 0.32
N SER A 87 21.34 -4.69 1.47
CA SER A 87 20.62 -3.51 1.93
C SER A 87 20.93 -2.25 1.10
N GLU A 88 22.18 -2.06 0.69
CA GLU A 88 22.59 -0.96 -0.19
C GLU A 88 22.08 -1.14 -1.62
N LEU A 89 22.04 -2.38 -2.11
CA LEU A 89 21.45 -2.71 -3.41
C LEU A 89 19.94 -2.47 -3.40
N ALA A 90 19.25 -2.84 -2.32
CA ALA A 90 17.82 -2.57 -2.15
C ALA A 90 17.54 -1.07 -2.06
N ALA A 91 18.36 -0.30 -1.34
CA ALA A 91 18.25 1.15 -1.25
C ALA A 91 18.54 1.83 -2.60
N ALA A 92 19.51 1.35 -3.36
CA ALA A 92 19.81 1.86 -4.70
C ALA A 92 18.68 1.52 -5.69
N ALA A 93 18.13 0.32 -5.63
CA ALA A 93 16.97 -0.08 -6.45
C ALA A 93 15.73 0.75 -6.14
N ALA A 94 15.48 1.07 -4.87
CA ALA A 94 14.39 1.95 -4.45
C ALA A 94 14.58 3.39 -4.96
N ARG A 95 15.80 3.93 -4.93
CA ARG A 95 16.13 5.24 -5.51
C ARG A 95 15.93 5.26 -7.02
N ASN A 96 16.42 4.26 -7.73
CA ASN A 96 16.27 4.15 -9.18
C ASN A 96 14.80 3.98 -9.60
N ALA A 97 14.00 3.23 -8.82
CA ALA A 97 12.57 3.12 -9.05
C ALA A 97 11.83 4.45 -8.81
N TYR A 98 12.27 5.24 -7.83
CA TYR A 98 11.76 6.57 -7.55
C TYR A 98 12.09 7.55 -8.69
N GLU A 99 13.33 7.57 -9.17
CA GLU A 99 13.77 8.42 -10.28
C GLU A 99 13.10 8.02 -11.60
N ALA A 100 12.94 6.73 -11.86
CA ALA A 100 12.21 6.22 -13.02
C ALA A 100 10.71 6.54 -12.98
N ALA A 101 10.10 6.59 -11.80
CA ALA A 101 8.72 7.04 -11.64
C ALA A 101 8.58 8.55 -11.84
N ALA A 102 9.55 9.35 -11.39
CA ALA A 102 9.59 10.79 -11.59
C ALA A 102 9.74 11.14 -13.08
N SER A 103 10.65 10.50 -13.81
CA SER A 103 10.88 10.76 -15.23
C SER A 103 9.71 10.34 -16.14
N ARG A 104 8.91 9.33 -15.76
CA ARG A 104 7.67 8.98 -16.48
C ARG A 104 6.54 9.99 -16.27
N SER A 105 6.58 10.75 -15.19
CA SER A 105 5.62 11.80 -14.88
C SER A 105 5.79 13.03 -15.79
N GLU A 106 6.99 13.34 -16.22
CA GLU A 106 7.28 14.49 -17.08
C GLU A 106 6.72 14.34 -18.51
N TYR A 107 6.50 13.10 -19.00
CA TYR A 107 6.03 12.85 -20.35
C TYR A 107 4.49 12.93 -20.53
N ARG A 108 3.73 13.12 -19.47
CA ARG A 108 2.27 13.26 -19.53
C ARG A 108 1.78 14.62 -19.07
N GLY A 109 1.98 15.63 -19.94
CA GLY A 109 1.14 16.84 -20.01
C GLY A 109 1.06 17.71 -18.76
N GLY A 110 1.85 18.76 -18.71
CA GLY A 110 1.41 20.09 -18.30
C GLY A 110 0.94 20.33 -16.85
N VAL A 111 1.27 19.49 -15.90
CA VAL A 111 1.14 19.83 -14.48
C VAL A 111 2.52 20.30 -14.01
N GLN A 112 2.63 21.59 -13.67
CA GLN A 112 3.82 22.14 -13.03
C GLN A 112 4.31 21.15 -11.97
N PRO A 113 5.60 20.76 -11.98
CA PRO A 113 6.13 19.96 -10.89
C PRO A 113 5.90 20.80 -9.63
N VAL A 114 5.12 20.22 -8.69
CA VAL A 114 5.06 20.76 -7.34
C VAL A 114 6.51 20.84 -6.90
N GLN A 115 7.02 22.08 -6.71
CA GLN A 115 8.37 22.30 -6.24
C GLN A 115 8.58 21.32 -5.11
N GLN A 116 9.52 20.40 -5.28
CA GLN A 116 9.94 19.46 -4.23
C GLN A 116 10.58 20.30 -3.14
N ALA A 117 9.73 21.00 -2.37
CA ALA A 117 10.12 21.70 -1.17
C ALA A 117 10.79 20.64 -0.32
N ASN A 118 12.09 20.79 -0.04
CA ASN A 118 12.97 19.98 0.79
C ASN A 118 12.22 18.98 1.67
N ILE A 119 11.79 17.85 1.08
CA ILE A 119 11.18 16.77 1.84
C ILE A 119 12.34 16.05 2.50
N VAL A 120 12.43 16.19 3.82
CA VAL A 120 13.47 15.54 4.62
C VAL A 120 13.02 14.09 4.88
N PRO A 121 13.79 13.09 4.44
CA PRO A 121 13.49 11.69 4.75
C PRO A 121 13.39 11.48 6.27
N PRO A 122 12.52 10.57 6.74
CA PRO A 122 12.41 10.28 8.15
C PRO A 122 13.68 9.61 8.68
N ASN A 123 14.08 9.97 9.89
CA ASN A 123 15.22 9.37 10.56
C ASN A 123 14.74 8.22 11.47
N GLY A 124 14.79 6.98 10.97
CA GLY A 124 14.44 5.79 11.74
C GLY A 124 12.98 5.33 11.64
N LYS A 125 12.68 4.26 12.38
CA LYS A 125 11.36 3.60 12.46
C LYS A 125 10.63 3.99 13.74
N SER A 126 10.27 5.24 13.87
CA SER A 126 9.50 5.70 15.03
C SER A 126 8.20 6.39 14.62
N VAL A 127 7.24 6.41 15.51
CA VAL A 127 5.98 7.15 15.33
C VAL A 127 6.26 8.63 15.11
N GLU A 128 7.20 9.20 15.83
CA GLU A 128 7.61 10.60 15.67
C GLU A 128 8.17 10.87 14.27
N ALA A 129 9.06 10.01 13.78
CA ALA A 129 9.61 10.10 12.43
C ALA A 129 8.51 9.98 11.36
N LEU A 130 7.54 9.06 11.55
CA LEU A 130 6.36 8.91 10.70
C LEU A 130 5.55 10.18 10.62
N LEU A 131 5.17 10.75 11.77
CA LEU A 131 4.30 11.93 11.83
C LEU A 131 5.01 13.18 11.33
N ASN A 132 6.28 13.38 11.69
CA ASN A 132 7.09 14.48 11.16
C ASN A 132 7.24 14.40 9.63
N PHE A 133 7.35 13.20 9.08
CA PHE A 133 7.38 13.01 7.65
C PHE A 133 6.01 13.29 7.00
N ALA A 134 4.93 12.77 7.58
CA ALA A 134 3.57 12.98 7.07
C ALA A 134 3.19 14.46 7.00
N THR A 135 3.57 15.25 8.01
CA THR A 135 3.22 16.69 8.12
C THR A 135 3.87 17.54 7.04
N GLN A 136 4.98 17.11 6.45
CA GLN A 136 5.66 17.83 5.38
C GLN A 136 4.78 18.00 4.12
N PHE A 137 3.76 17.17 3.97
CA PHE A 137 2.88 17.13 2.80
C PHE A 137 1.57 17.92 2.96
N LEU A 138 1.34 18.50 4.14
CA LEU A 138 0.13 19.29 4.40
C LEU A 138 -0.03 20.44 3.41
N GLY A 139 -1.16 20.46 2.70
CA GLY A 139 -1.51 21.49 1.71
C GLY A 139 -0.65 21.48 0.44
N LYS A 140 0.29 20.53 0.29
CA LYS A 140 1.25 20.55 -0.83
C LYS A 140 0.95 19.53 -1.92
N VAL A 141 0.31 18.41 -1.58
CA VAL A 141 0.11 17.30 -2.51
C VAL A 141 -1.36 17.21 -2.91
N PRO A 142 -1.67 17.26 -4.21
CA PRO A 142 -3.05 17.16 -4.68
C PRO A 142 -3.58 15.73 -4.52
N TYR A 143 -4.91 15.62 -4.33
CA TYR A 143 -5.58 14.32 -4.38
C TYR A 143 -5.61 13.81 -5.82
N ARG A 144 -5.20 12.56 -6.00
CA ARG A 144 -5.27 11.87 -7.28
C ARG A 144 -5.67 10.42 -7.05
N SER A 145 -6.85 10.05 -7.53
CA SER A 145 -7.35 8.66 -7.42
C SER A 145 -6.33 7.68 -8.03
N GLY A 146 -5.99 6.61 -7.30
CA GLY A 146 -4.98 5.64 -7.69
C GLY A 146 -3.53 6.09 -7.56
N GLY A 147 -3.29 7.35 -7.19
CA GLY A 147 -1.93 7.89 -7.00
C GLY A 147 -1.27 7.38 -5.72
N THR A 148 0.07 7.33 -5.73
CA THR A 148 0.90 6.80 -4.63
C THR A 148 2.17 7.63 -4.39
N THR A 149 2.32 8.78 -5.04
CA THR A 149 3.55 9.59 -4.99
C THR A 149 3.23 11.05 -4.63
N PRO A 150 4.21 11.85 -4.21
CA PRO A 150 4.01 13.27 -3.96
C PRO A 150 3.56 14.12 -5.17
N ALA A 151 3.56 13.56 -6.38
CA ALA A 151 2.94 14.19 -7.54
C ALA A 151 1.39 14.14 -7.51
N GLY A 152 0.85 13.36 -6.60
CA GLY A 152 -0.56 13.16 -6.32
C GLY A 152 -0.83 11.75 -5.83
N TRP A 153 -1.60 11.63 -4.77
CA TRP A 153 -2.03 10.37 -4.17
C TRP A 153 -3.49 10.40 -3.75
N ASP A 154 -4.05 9.20 -3.56
CA ASP A 154 -5.30 9.05 -2.83
C ASP A 154 -5.05 8.79 -1.34
N CYS A 155 -6.10 8.56 -0.58
CA CYS A 155 -6.03 8.37 0.87
C CYS A 155 -5.10 7.23 1.29
N SER A 156 -5.28 6.05 0.71
CA SER A 156 -4.47 4.86 1.03
C SER A 156 -3.07 4.92 0.41
N GLY A 157 -2.91 5.60 -0.73
CA GLY A 157 -1.60 5.87 -1.33
C GLY A 157 -0.74 6.79 -0.48
N PHE A 158 -1.33 7.82 0.13
CA PHE A 158 -0.67 8.66 1.11
C PHE A 158 -0.20 7.84 2.32
N VAL A 159 -1.09 7.08 2.95
CA VAL A 159 -0.76 6.22 4.10
C VAL A 159 0.35 5.23 3.74
N GLN A 160 0.22 4.54 2.60
CA GLN A 160 1.23 3.61 2.11
C GLN A 160 2.60 4.29 1.93
N TYR A 161 2.65 5.46 1.32
CA TYR A 161 3.87 6.21 1.06
C TYR A 161 4.59 6.62 2.35
N VAL A 162 3.84 7.16 3.32
CA VAL A 162 4.40 7.62 4.59
C VAL A 162 4.94 6.47 5.43
N PHE A 163 4.22 5.35 5.50
CA PHE A 163 4.68 4.16 6.22
C PHE A 163 5.88 3.49 5.54
N ALA A 164 5.91 3.46 4.22
CA ALA A 164 7.06 2.93 3.47
C ALA A 164 8.35 3.71 3.76
N ALA A 165 8.26 5.02 3.96
CA ALA A 165 9.41 5.86 4.29
C ALA A 165 10.04 5.50 5.65
N VAL A 166 9.26 5.01 6.62
CA VAL A 166 9.78 4.48 7.90
C VAL A 166 10.01 2.97 7.86
N GLY A 167 9.98 2.36 6.67
CA GLY A 167 10.30 0.94 6.46
C GLY A 167 9.17 -0.04 6.78
N VAL A 168 7.92 0.42 6.80
CA VAL A 168 6.71 -0.41 6.96
C VAL A 168 5.99 -0.54 5.63
N SER A 169 5.89 -1.75 5.11
CA SER A 169 5.15 -2.03 3.88
C SER A 169 3.67 -2.24 4.17
N LEU A 170 2.81 -1.49 3.49
CA LEU A 170 1.36 -1.59 3.62
C LEU A 170 0.71 -2.00 2.29
N PRO A 171 -0.45 -2.66 2.32
CA PRO A 171 -1.22 -2.94 1.11
C PRO A 171 -1.75 -1.65 0.49
N ARG A 172 -2.10 -1.71 -0.81
CA ARG A 172 -2.46 -0.52 -1.60
C ARG A 172 -3.81 0.09 -1.21
N THR A 173 -4.80 -0.72 -0.87
CA THR A 173 -6.19 -0.26 -0.70
C THR A 173 -6.52 0.03 0.75
N SER A 174 -7.42 0.99 1.00
CA SER A 174 -7.89 1.33 2.34
C SER A 174 -8.57 0.16 3.05
N GLY A 175 -9.35 -0.65 2.33
CA GLY A 175 -9.97 -1.85 2.88
C GLY A 175 -8.95 -2.89 3.36
N ALA A 176 -7.85 -3.09 2.61
CA ALA A 176 -6.77 -3.98 3.05
C ALA A 176 -5.96 -3.36 4.20
N GLN A 177 -5.75 -2.03 4.19
CA GLN A 177 -5.11 -1.33 5.32
C GLN A 177 -5.96 -1.38 6.61
N ALA A 178 -7.27 -1.51 6.49
CA ALA A 178 -8.18 -1.70 7.62
C ALA A 178 -8.02 -3.06 8.34
N THR A 179 -7.22 -3.98 7.81
CA THR A 179 -7.03 -5.34 8.34
C THR A 179 -5.60 -5.69 8.73
N VAL A 180 -4.63 -4.77 8.52
CA VAL A 180 -3.21 -4.99 8.84
C VAL A 180 -2.93 -4.88 10.35
N GLY A 181 -1.79 -5.40 10.77
CA GLY A 181 -1.25 -5.22 12.12
C GLY A 181 -2.18 -5.66 13.24
N THR A 182 -2.00 -5.06 14.41
CA THR A 182 -2.77 -5.33 15.62
C THR A 182 -4.03 -4.48 15.65
N PRO A 183 -5.24 -5.08 15.84
CA PRO A 183 -6.47 -4.32 16.01
C PRO A 183 -6.48 -3.60 17.36
N ILE A 184 -6.87 -2.33 17.36
CA ILE A 184 -7.06 -1.52 18.57
C ILE A 184 -8.58 -1.38 18.80
N PRO A 185 -9.10 -1.80 19.97
CA PRO A 185 -10.55 -1.95 20.18
C PRO A 185 -11.33 -0.64 20.22
N SER A 186 -10.70 0.46 20.67
CA SER A 186 -11.38 1.75 20.86
C SER A 186 -10.45 2.93 20.57
N LEU A 187 -11.06 4.10 20.33
CA LEU A 187 -10.32 5.34 20.12
C LEU A 187 -9.54 5.79 21.38
N ASP A 188 -10.01 5.43 22.56
CA ASP A 188 -9.33 5.75 23.81
C ASP A 188 -7.99 5.02 23.96
N GLN A 189 -7.84 3.88 23.26
CA GLN A 189 -6.61 3.10 23.22
C GLN A 189 -5.75 3.42 21.98
N ALA A 190 -6.26 4.24 21.09
CA ALA A 190 -5.54 4.65 19.90
C ALA A 190 -4.36 5.57 20.27
N GLN A 191 -3.25 5.37 19.59
CA GLN A 191 -2.04 6.18 19.77
C GLN A 191 -1.69 6.86 18.44
N PRO A 192 -1.06 8.05 18.50
CA PRO A 192 -0.52 8.67 17.29
C PRO A 192 0.32 7.67 16.49
N GLY A 193 0.14 7.66 15.17
CA GLY A 193 0.76 6.68 14.28
C GLY A 193 -0.11 5.45 13.98
N ASP A 194 -1.22 5.23 14.69
CA ASP A 194 -2.19 4.19 14.32
C ASP A 194 -2.87 4.52 12.99
N ILE A 195 -3.18 3.50 12.20
CA ILE A 195 -3.95 3.64 10.97
C ILE A 195 -5.44 3.62 11.33
N ILE A 196 -6.19 4.62 10.88
CA ILE A 196 -7.65 4.65 10.92
C ILE A 196 -8.15 4.39 9.50
N ALA A 197 -8.86 3.29 9.29
CA ALA A 197 -9.29 2.93 7.94
C ALA A 197 -10.59 2.13 7.91
N ASN A 198 -11.23 2.18 6.74
CA ASN A 198 -12.37 1.31 6.37
C ASN A 198 -12.29 0.95 4.89
N GLY A 199 -13.34 0.36 4.33
CA GLY A 199 -13.38 -0.01 2.92
C GLY A 199 -13.30 1.16 1.92
N GLN A 200 -13.45 2.39 2.37
CA GLN A 200 -13.55 3.58 1.52
C GLN A 200 -12.41 4.58 1.72
N HIS A 201 -11.85 4.65 2.93
CA HIS A 201 -10.86 5.66 3.28
C HIS A 201 -9.80 5.13 4.23
N ALA A 202 -8.61 5.76 4.21
CA ALA A 202 -7.51 5.50 5.12
C ALA A 202 -6.82 6.80 5.55
N SER A 203 -6.32 6.82 6.78
CA SER A 203 -5.67 7.98 7.39
C SER A 203 -4.69 7.53 8.49
N ILE A 204 -3.89 8.46 8.99
CA ILE A 204 -2.97 8.26 10.13
C ILE A 204 -3.51 9.05 11.32
N TYR A 205 -3.69 8.40 12.45
CA TYR A 205 -4.11 9.04 13.69
C TYR A 205 -2.99 9.91 14.26
N VAL A 206 -3.32 11.13 14.68
CA VAL A 206 -2.36 12.08 15.24
C VAL A 206 -2.67 12.47 16.69
N GLY A 207 -3.67 11.83 17.29
CA GLY A 207 -4.13 12.14 18.63
C GLY A 207 -5.36 13.06 18.66
N ASN A 208 -5.99 13.17 19.84
CA ASN A 208 -7.11 14.08 20.10
C ASN A 208 -8.29 13.97 19.13
N GLY A 209 -8.58 12.76 18.63
CA GLY A 209 -9.66 12.52 17.67
C GLY A 209 -9.39 13.09 16.27
N MET A 210 -8.13 13.42 15.96
CA MET A 210 -7.70 13.98 14.68
C MET A 210 -6.90 12.97 13.87
N VAL A 211 -7.00 13.09 12.55
CA VAL A 211 -6.21 12.32 11.58
C VAL A 211 -5.55 13.24 10.57
N ILE A 212 -4.42 12.81 10.03
CA ILE A 212 -3.85 13.35 8.79
C ILE A 212 -4.24 12.39 7.66
N ASN A 213 -4.77 12.95 6.59
CA ASN A 213 -5.31 12.17 5.48
C ASN A 213 -5.24 12.95 4.16
N SER A 214 -5.45 12.27 3.04
CA SER A 214 -5.57 12.90 1.72
C SER A 214 -7.00 12.76 1.18
N GLN A 215 -7.60 13.89 0.84
CA GLN A 215 -8.93 14.01 0.23
C GLN A 215 -8.86 14.96 -0.97
N LEU A 216 -10.02 15.22 -1.62
CA LEU A 216 -10.09 16.10 -2.80
C LEU A 216 -9.44 17.48 -2.59
N ALA A 217 -9.47 18.00 -1.36
CA ALA A 217 -8.79 19.25 -1.00
C ALA A 217 -7.29 19.09 -0.69
N GLY A 218 -6.70 17.91 -0.98
CA GLY A 218 -5.30 17.59 -0.71
C GLY A 218 -5.07 16.93 0.64
N THR A 219 -3.81 16.89 1.06
CA THR A 219 -3.40 16.32 2.34
C THR A 219 -3.61 17.33 3.47
N LYS A 220 -4.34 16.96 4.52
CA LYS A 220 -4.73 17.85 5.60
C LYS A 220 -5.07 17.11 6.90
N TYR A 221 -5.25 17.88 7.98
CA TYR A 221 -5.84 17.38 9.21
C TYR A 221 -7.36 17.46 9.17
N ASP A 222 -8.02 16.42 9.66
CA ASP A 222 -9.47 16.40 9.85
C ASP A 222 -9.85 15.65 11.13
N PRO A 223 -10.98 16.01 11.78
CA PRO A 223 -11.57 15.20 12.84
C PRO A 223 -12.07 13.85 12.30
N ILE A 224 -11.79 12.75 13.01
CA ILE A 224 -12.20 11.40 12.64
C ILE A 224 -13.70 11.32 12.32
N ARG A 225 -14.54 11.96 13.12
CA ARG A 225 -16.00 11.94 12.95
C ARG A 225 -16.50 12.44 11.60
N TYR A 226 -15.73 13.34 10.95
CA TYR A 226 -16.08 13.86 9.62
C TYR A 226 -15.53 12.99 8.50
N VAL A 227 -14.39 12.33 8.75
CA VAL A 227 -13.74 11.46 7.75
C VAL A 227 -14.40 10.08 7.71
N PHE A 228 -14.84 9.58 8.86
CA PHE A 228 -15.38 8.22 9.03
C PHE A 228 -16.76 8.19 9.69
N PRO A 229 -17.80 8.80 9.09
CA PRO A 229 -19.13 8.84 9.69
C PRO A 229 -19.80 7.45 9.81
N ALA A 230 -19.43 6.50 8.94
CA ALA A 230 -19.98 5.14 8.91
C ALA A 230 -19.15 4.09 9.69
N GLY A 231 -18.17 4.54 10.48
CA GLY A 231 -17.30 3.65 11.25
C GLY A 231 -15.96 3.34 10.57
N TYR A 232 -15.05 2.80 11.37
CA TYR A 232 -13.66 2.52 10.99
C TYR A 232 -13.07 1.41 11.86
N SER A 233 -11.93 0.88 11.45
CA SER A 233 -11.03 0.09 12.27
C SER A 233 -9.79 0.90 12.62
N ILE A 234 -9.19 0.57 13.76
CA ILE A 234 -7.91 1.15 14.23
C ILE A 234 -6.87 0.05 14.17
N ARG A 235 -5.73 0.32 13.55
CA ARG A 235 -4.68 -0.67 13.32
C ARG A 235 -3.31 -0.14 13.70
N ARG A 236 -2.59 -0.88 14.53
CA ARG A 236 -1.21 -0.58 14.92
C ARG A 236 -0.24 -1.47 14.17
N VAL A 237 0.79 -0.84 13.54
CA VAL A 237 1.81 -1.52 12.74
C VAL A 237 3.24 -1.07 13.08
N LEU A 238 3.38 -0.10 14.00
CA LEU A 238 4.64 0.39 14.57
C LEU A 238 4.67 0.15 16.08
#